data_76500991812acd3c4cf8b740774a1be9
#
_entry.id   76500991812acd3c4cf8b740774a1be9
#
_cell.length_a   1.000
_cell.length_b   1.000
_cell.length_c   1.000
_cell.angle_alpha   90.00
_cell.angle_beta   90.00
_cell.angle_gamma   90.00
#
_symmetry.space_group_name_H-M   'P 1'
#
loop_
_entity.id
_entity.type
_entity.pdbx_description
1 polymer ?
#
loop_
_entity_poly.entity_id
_entity_poly.type
_entity_poly.pdbx_seq_one_letter_code
_entity_poly.pdbx_strand_id
1 'polypeptide(L)'
;MLGYETNDDAAVWKINDSTAAVLTVDFFTPIVDDPYEFGCIAAANALSDIFAMGAQPHIALNLLALDASLGSSVASAILEGGATKVREAGAFVSGGHTIDDPEPKYGLCVFGSVDPHRIIRNKGAQAGDVLYLTTVSYTHLRAHETLRH
;
A
#
# COMPACT_ATOMS: atom_id res chain seq x y z
N MET A 1 0.85 -2.28 -21.07
CA MET A 1 -0.20 -2.10 -20.06
C MET A 1 -0.34 -3.40 -19.29
N LEU A 2 -0.38 -3.34 -17.98
CA LEU A 2 -0.64 -4.49 -17.10
C LEU A 2 -1.91 -4.20 -16.31
N GLY A 3 -2.80 -5.17 -16.27
CA GLY A 3 -4.03 -5.11 -15.50
C GLY A 3 -4.14 -6.36 -14.62
N TYR A 4 -5.35 -6.76 -14.29
CA TYR A 4 -5.66 -7.87 -13.38
C TYR A 4 -5.33 -9.27 -13.94
N GLU A 5 -4.96 -9.40 -15.21
CA GLU A 5 -4.78 -10.70 -15.90
C GLU A 5 -3.63 -11.54 -15.34
N THR A 6 -2.64 -10.91 -14.74
CA THR A 6 -1.44 -11.57 -14.18
C THR A 6 -1.35 -11.47 -12.66
N ASN A 7 -2.36 -10.88 -12.00
CA ASN A 7 -2.39 -10.65 -10.55
C ASN A 7 -1.11 -9.96 -10.05
N ASP A 8 -0.59 -9.01 -10.83
CA ASP A 8 0.51 -8.15 -10.39
C ASP A 8 -0.01 -7.18 -9.31
N ASP A 9 0.86 -6.72 -8.43
CA ASP A 9 0.49 -5.96 -7.23
C ASP A 9 -0.10 -4.57 -7.54
N ALA A 10 0.21 -3.99 -8.71
CA ALA A 10 -0.33 -2.70 -9.13
C ALA A 10 -0.66 -2.65 -10.61
N ALA A 11 -1.54 -1.71 -10.98
CA ALA A 11 -1.84 -1.41 -12.37
C ALA A 11 -0.70 -0.62 -13.02
N VAL A 12 -0.36 -0.97 -14.27
CA VAL A 12 0.70 -0.29 -15.02
C VAL A 12 0.19 0.24 -16.35
N TRP A 13 0.45 1.52 -16.59
CA TRP A 13 0.14 2.21 -17.83
C TRP A 13 1.41 2.77 -18.47
N LYS A 14 1.79 2.26 -19.65
CA LYS A 14 2.94 2.80 -20.40
C LYS A 14 2.61 4.21 -20.94
N ILE A 15 3.37 5.20 -20.51
CA ILE A 15 3.25 6.59 -20.97
C ILE A 15 4.06 6.80 -22.25
N ASN A 16 5.32 6.33 -22.24
CA ASN A 16 6.23 6.38 -23.38
C ASN A 16 7.26 5.23 -23.28
N ASP A 17 8.29 5.25 -24.11
CA ASP A 17 9.28 4.14 -24.16
C ASP A 17 10.20 4.08 -22.93
N SER A 18 10.31 5.15 -22.17
CA SER A 18 11.17 5.24 -20.97
C SER A 18 10.40 5.33 -19.66
N THR A 19 9.07 5.46 -19.70
CA THR A 19 8.26 5.73 -18.50
C THR A 19 6.93 4.99 -18.53
N ALA A 20 6.65 4.27 -17.47
CA ALA A 20 5.33 3.73 -17.16
C ALA A 20 4.82 4.29 -15.82
N ALA A 21 3.55 4.63 -15.77
CA ALA A 21 2.84 4.93 -14.55
C ALA A 21 2.47 3.64 -13.82
N VAL A 22 2.59 3.64 -12.50
CA VAL A 22 2.17 2.55 -11.62
C VAL A 22 1.18 3.10 -10.62
N LEU A 23 0.04 2.44 -10.45
CA LEU A 23 -1.05 2.91 -9.61
C LEU A 23 -1.62 1.75 -8.79
N THR A 24 -1.73 1.96 -7.49
CA THR A 24 -2.38 1.02 -6.56
C THR A 24 -3.35 1.75 -5.64
N VAL A 25 -4.24 1.00 -5.01
CA VAL A 25 -5.14 1.47 -3.96
C VAL A 25 -5.36 0.36 -2.94
N ASP A 26 -4.98 0.64 -1.70
CA ASP A 26 -5.20 -0.25 -0.57
C ASP A 26 -5.73 0.50 0.64
N PHE A 27 -6.71 -0.08 1.31
CA PHE A 27 -7.23 0.41 2.59
C PHE A 27 -7.88 -0.75 3.36
N PHE A 28 -7.84 -0.68 4.69
CA PHE A 28 -8.40 -1.70 5.56
C PHE A 28 -8.83 -1.14 6.92
N THR A 29 -9.50 -1.96 7.72
CA THR A 29 -9.94 -1.63 9.07
C THR A 29 -8.76 -1.67 10.04
N PRO A 30 -8.82 -0.96 11.20
CA PRO A 30 -7.75 -0.98 12.20
C PRO A 30 -7.39 -2.39 12.66
N ILE A 31 -6.09 -2.67 12.68
CA ILE A 31 -5.49 -3.92 13.17
C ILE A 31 -4.68 -3.72 14.44
N VAL A 32 -4.55 -2.47 14.89
CA VAL A 32 -3.92 -2.03 16.15
C VAL A 32 -4.77 -0.93 16.76
N ASP A 33 -4.65 -0.71 18.07
CA ASP A 33 -5.46 0.27 18.80
C ASP A 33 -4.93 1.71 18.69
N ASP A 34 -3.62 1.87 18.48
CA ASP A 34 -3.00 3.19 18.33
C ASP A 34 -3.28 3.78 16.95
N PRO A 35 -3.95 4.96 16.85
CA PRO A 35 -4.32 5.54 15.57
C PRO A 35 -3.11 5.93 14.70
N TYR A 36 -2.02 6.40 15.31
CA TYR A 36 -0.81 6.77 14.57
C TYR A 36 -0.12 5.53 13.99
N GLU A 37 0.00 4.46 14.79
CA GLU A 37 0.56 3.18 14.33
C GLU A 37 -0.31 2.57 13.22
N PHE A 38 -1.64 2.62 13.36
CA PHE A 38 -2.55 2.19 12.29
C PHE A 38 -2.29 2.95 10.99
N GLY A 39 -2.16 4.27 11.06
CA GLY A 39 -1.80 5.11 9.93
C GLY A 39 -0.48 4.70 9.27
N CYS A 40 0.55 4.42 10.07
CA CYS A 40 1.85 3.94 9.59
C CYS A 40 1.74 2.60 8.86
N ILE A 41 1.02 1.63 9.44
CA ILE A 41 0.89 0.28 8.88
C ILE A 41 0.11 0.33 7.56
N ALA A 42 -1.01 1.05 7.52
CA ALA A 42 -1.85 1.15 6.34
C ALA A 42 -1.11 1.82 5.16
N ALA A 43 -0.34 2.87 5.45
CA ALA A 43 0.47 3.53 4.43
C ALA A 43 1.63 2.64 3.93
N ALA A 44 2.31 1.94 4.83
CA ALA A 44 3.37 1.00 4.45
C ALA A 44 2.84 -0.12 3.54
N ASN A 45 1.65 -0.64 3.85
CA ASN A 45 0.98 -1.66 3.02
C ASN A 45 0.70 -1.13 1.61
N ALA A 46 0.04 0.02 1.47
CA ALA A 46 -0.27 0.59 0.16
C ALA A 46 0.97 0.97 -0.66
N LEU A 47 2.06 1.40 0.00
CA LEU A 47 3.33 1.70 -0.66
C LEU A 47 4.06 0.44 -1.14
N SER A 48 3.84 -0.69 -0.48
CA SER A 48 4.54 -1.95 -0.80
C SER A 48 4.28 -2.43 -2.22
N ASP A 49 3.08 -2.24 -2.75
CA ASP A 49 2.71 -2.62 -4.11
C ASP A 49 3.54 -1.88 -5.17
N ILE A 50 3.78 -0.58 -4.93
CA ILE A 50 4.62 0.22 -5.83
C ILE A 50 6.05 -0.34 -5.84
N PHE A 51 6.60 -0.65 -4.66
CA PHE A 51 7.94 -1.23 -4.55
C PHE A 51 8.02 -2.64 -5.11
N ALA A 52 6.98 -3.46 -4.92
CA ALA A 52 6.89 -4.81 -5.49
C ALA A 52 6.96 -4.81 -7.02
N MET A 53 6.41 -3.77 -7.66
CA MET A 53 6.51 -3.56 -9.12
C MET A 53 7.87 -2.98 -9.57
N GLY A 54 8.82 -2.74 -8.66
CA GLY A 54 10.11 -2.10 -8.95
C GLY A 54 9.99 -0.61 -9.24
N ALA A 55 8.88 0.01 -8.86
CA ALA A 55 8.58 1.41 -9.12
C ALA A 55 8.99 2.32 -7.95
N GLN A 56 9.13 3.61 -8.25
CA GLN A 56 9.32 4.66 -7.26
C GLN A 56 7.99 5.36 -7.00
N PRO A 57 7.50 5.42 -5.75
CA PRO A 57 6.32 6.21 -5.41
C PRO A 57 6.61 7.71 -5.51
N HIS A 58 5.62 8.50 -5.91
CA HIS A 58 5.74 9.96 -6.04
C HIS A 58 4.66 10.68 -5.24
N ILE A 59 3.41 10.25 -5.39
CA ILE A 59 2.24 10.92 -4.83
C ILE A 59 1.35 9.89 -4.16
N ALA A 60 0.83 10.24 -2.98
CA ALA A 60 -0.21 9.49 -2.29
C ALA A 60 -1.43 10.37 -2.03
N LEU A 61 -2.62 9.77 -2.15
CA LEU A 61 -3.90 10.35 -1.74
C LEU A 61 -4.45 9.53 -0.59
N ASN A 62 -4.82 10.19 0.51
CA ASN A 62 -5.45 9.55 1.65
C ASN A 62 -6.87 9.09 1.33
N LEU A 63 -7.22 7.90 1.76
CA LEU A 63 -8.59 7.37 1.80
C LEU A 63 -8.92 7.09 3.27
N LEU A 64 -9.78 7.92 3.88
CA LEU A 64 -10.14 7.80 5.28
C LEU A 64 -11.65 7.68 5.42
N ALA A 65 -12.10 6.60 6.01
CA ALA A 65 -13.46 6.44 6.52
C ALA A 65 -13.37 6.42 8.04
N LEU A 66 -14.12 7.27 8.73
CA LEU A 66 -14.04 7.40 10.19
C LEU A 66 -15.37 7.89 10.75
N ASP A 67 -15.82 7.29 11.85
CA ASP A 67 -16.96 7.77 12.61
C ASP A 67 -16.65 9.17 13.20
N ALA A 68 -17.49 10.14 12.89
CA ALA A 68 -17.34 11.52 13.36
C ALA A 68 -17.29 11.63 14.89
N SER A 69 -17.85 10.66 15.62
CA SER A 69 -17.84 10.62 17.09
C SER A 69 -16.46 10.36 17.69
N LEU A 70 -15.52 9.76 16.93
CA LEU A 70 -14.14 9.50 17.38
C LEU A 70 -13.30 10.79 17.48
N GLY A 71 -13.75 11.86 16.87
CA GLY A 71 -13.14 13.18 16.97
C GLY A 71 -11.94 13.40 16.05
N SER A 72 -11.59 14.65 15.86
CA SER A 72 -10.54 15.09 14.93
C SER A 72 -9.12 14.66 15.34
N SER A 73 -8.88 14.43 16.63
CA SER A 73 -7.56 13.99 17.12
C SER A 73 -7.18 12.60 16.61
N VAL A 74 -8.16 11.68 16.56
CA VAL A 74 -7.98 10.33 16.01
C VAL A 74 -7.69 10.41 14.51
N ALA A 75 -8.50 11.16 13.77
CA ALA A 75 -8.27 11.39 12.35
C ALA A 75 -6.87 11.97 12.06
N SER A 76 -6.46 12.99 12.83
CA SER A 76 -5.16 13.63 12.68
C SER A 76 -4.01 12.65 12.94
N ALA A 77 -4.11 11.81 13.97
CA ALA A 77 -3.07 10.82 14.29
C ALA A 77 -2.91 9.78 13.18
N ILE A 78 -4.02 9.26 12.63
CA ILE A 78 -4.00 8.32 11.50
C ILE A 78 -3.31 8.97 10.28
N LEU A 79 -3.74 10.17 9.91
CA LEU A 79 -3.20 10.89 8.76
C LEU A 79 -1.71 11.23 8.93
N GLU A 80 -1.27 11.57 10.14
CA GLU A 80 0.13 11.84 10.44
C GLU A 80 1.00 10.59 10.34
N GLY A 81 0.52 9.45 10.84
CA GLY A 81 1.18 8.15 10.68
C GLY A 81 1.37 7.82 9.20
N GLY A 82 0.31 7.97 8.41
CA GLY A 82 0.37 7.76 6.96
C GLY A 82 1.34 8.70 6.25
N ALA A 83 1.27 10.00 6.55
CA ALA A 83 2.16 11.00 5.97
C ALA A 83 3.64 10.75 6.33
N THR A 84 3.90 10.20 7.51
CA THR A 84 5.26 9.85 7.93
C THR A 84 5.84 8.75 7.03
N LYS A 85 5.10 7.67 6.79
CA LYS A 85 5.56 6.58 5.90
C LYS A 85 5.68 7.00 4.44
N VAL A 86 4.78 7.84 3.96
CA VAL A 86 4.89 8.40 2.62
C VAL A 86 6.17 9.23 2.46
N ARG A 87 6.53 10.07 3.45
CA ARG A 87 7.80 10.83 3.44
C ARG A 87 9.03 9.91 3.50
N GLU A 88 9.01 8.86 4.33
CA GLU A 88 10.09 7.87 4.40
C GLU A 88 10.32 7.17 3.05
N ALA A 89 9.25 6.92 2.29
CA ALA A 89 9.30 6.36 0.94
C ALA A 89 9.80 7.35 -0.14
N GLY A 90 10.07 8.61 0.22
CA GLY A 90 10.49 9.65 -0.71
C GLY A 90 9.37 10.24 -1.56
N ALA A 91 8.12 10.03 -1.15
CA ALA A 91 6.91 10.56 -1.78
C ALA A 91 6.25 11.63 -0.90
N PHE A 92 5.14 12.20 -1.36
CA PHE A 92 4.37 13.17 -0.57
C PHE A 92 2.86 12.96 -0.71
N VAL A 93 2.14 13.30 0.36
CA VAL A 93 0.68 13.29 0.37
C VAL A 93 0.17 14.56 -0.33
N SER A 94 -0.66 14.39 -1.36
CA SER A 94 -1.21 15.48 -2.16
C SER A 94 -2.70 15.74 -1.92
N GLY A 95 -3.27 15.15 -0.88
CA GLY A 95 -4.68 15.27 -0.54
C GLY A 95 -5.33 13.92 -0.27
N GLY A 96 -6.59 13.80 -0.61
CA GLY A 96 -7.35 12.58 -0.38
C GLY A 96 -8.84 12.83 -0.20
N HIS A 97 -9.53 11.84 0.33
CA HIS A 97 -10.96 11.91 0.60
C HIS A 97 -11.28 11.31 1.97
N THR A 98 -12.17 11.96 2.71
CA THR A 98 -12.66 11.48 4.00
C THR A 98 -14.18 11.34 3.95
N ILE A 99 -14.68 10.24 4.46
CA ILE A 99 -16.12 9.98 4.61
C ILE A 99 -16.47 9.64 6.05
N ASP A 100 -17.71 9.90 6.44
CA ASP A 100 -18.27 9.44 7.70
C ASP A 100 -18.74 7.99 7.54
N ASP A 101 -18.19 7.10 8.36
CA ASP A 101 -18.46 5.65 8.32
C ASP A 101 -18.29 5.08 9.74
N PRO A 102 -19.27 4.35 10.28
CA PRO A 102 -19.17 3.75 11.61
C PRO A 102 -18.04 2.73 11.76
N GLU A 103 -17.54 2.17 10.65
CA GLU A 103 -16.41 1.26 10.65
C GLU A 103 -15.17 1.97 10.11
N PRO A 104 -14.20 2.34 10.97
CA PRO A 104 -12.99 3.02 10.53
C PRO A 104 -12.21 2.25 9.48
N LYS A 105 -11.76 2.96 8.43
CA LYS A 105 -10.88 2.41 7.40
C LYS A 105 -9.88 3.49 6.99
N TYR A 106 -8.65 3.08 6.76
CA TYR A 106 -7.63 3.98 6.24
C TYR A 106 -6.70 3.26 5.26
N GLY A 107 -6.24 4.00 4.30
CA GLY A 107 -5.23 3.59 3.35
C GLY A 107 -4.91 4.67 2.34
N LEU A 108 -4.25 4.29 1.28
CA LEU A 108 -3.78 5.21 0.26
C LEU A 108 -4.14 4.74 -1.15
N CYS A 109 -4.36 5.70 -2.03
CA CYS A 109 -4.13 5.53 -3.45
C CYS A 109 -2.73 6.07 -3.76
N VAL A 110 -1.84 5.25 -4.32
CA VAL A 110 -0.45 5.63 -4.56
C VAL A 110 -0.13 5.61 -6.04
N PHE A 111 0.47 6.70 -6.50
CA PHE A 111 1.00 6.84 -7.84
C PHE A 111 2.52 6.81 -7.81
N GLY A 112 3.10 5.99 -8.69
CA GLY A 112 4.54 5.89 -8.91
C GLY A 112 4.90 5.80 -10.39
N SER A 113 6.18 5.65 -10.67
CA SER A 113 6.66 5.41 -12.03
C SER A 113 7.85 4.45 -12.06
N VAL A 114 8.02 3.81 -13.20
CA VAL A 114 9.10 2.86 -13.47
C VAL A 114 9.49 2.91 -14.95
N ASP A 115 10.72 2.54 -15.27
CA ASP A 115 11.09 2.21 -16.65
C ASP A 115 10.31 0.96 -17.09
N PRO A 116 9.58 1.00 -18.23
CA PRO A 116 8.82 -0.16 -18.73
C PRO A 116 9.63 -1.46 -18.85
N HIS A 117 10.95 -1.37 -19.07
CA HIS A 117 11.86 -2.52 -19.17
C HIS A 117 12.32 -3.06 -17.80
N ARG A 118 12.02 -2.38 -16.72
CA ARG A 118 12.42 -2.72 -15.34
C ARG A 118 11.25 -3.11 -14.43
N ILE A 119 10.06 -3.26 -15.00
CA ILE A 119 8.87 -3.67 -14.24
C ILE A 119 9.09 -5.08 -13.69
N ILE A 120 8.93 -5.24 -12.38
CA ILE A 120 8.91 -6.54 -11.70
C ILE A 120 7.48 -7.07 -11.77
N ARG A 121 7.31 -8.36 -12.10
CA ARG A 121 6.01 -8.98 -12.31
C ARG A 121 5.91 -10.29 -11.55
N ASN A 122 4.68 -10.69 -11.22
CA ASN A 122 4.34 -11.96 -10.57
C ASN A 122 4.45 -13.16 -11.53
N LYS A 123 5.42 -13.13 -12.44
CA LYS A 123 5.67 -14.21 -13.41
C LYS A 123 7.14 -14.24 -13.82
N GLY A 124 7.55 -15.38 -14.38
CA GLY A 124 8.90 -15.55 -14.94
C GLY A 124 9.79 -16.44 -14.10
N ALA A 125 9.35 -16.89 -12.92
CA ALA A 125 10.09 -17.86 -12.12
C ALA A 125 10.31 -19.16 -12.90
N GLN A 126 11.52 -19.73 -12.78
CA GLN A 126 11.95 -20.95 -13.46
C GLN A 126 12.36 -22.03 -12.46
N ALA A 127 12.34 -23.28 -12.91
CA ALA A 127 12.83 -24.39 -12.10
C ALA A 127 14.34 -24.21 -11.83
N GLY A 128 14.73 -24.19 -10.56
CA GLY A 128 16.09 -23.92 -10.12
C GLY A 128 16.32 -22.53 -9.54
N ASP A 129 15.35 -21.62 -9.64
CA ASP A 129 15.41 -20.32 -8.96
C ASP A 129 15.39 -20.50 -7.43
N VAL A 130 16.12 -19.62 -6.75
CA VAL A 130 16.16 -19.58 -5.28
C VAL A 130 15.22 -18.50 -4.77
N LEU A 131 14.32 -18.87 -3.85
CA LEU A 131 13.38 -17.95 -3.22
C LEU A 131 13.97 -17.38 -1.93
N TYR A 132 13.97 -16.05 -1.80
CA TYR A 132 14.37 -15.33 -0.59
C TYR A 132 13.16 -14.65 0.03
N LEU A 133 12.95 -14.91 1.32
CA LEU A 133 11.98 -14.19 2.12
C LEU A 133 12.72 -13.18 3.01
N THR A 134 12.41 -11.90 2.86
CA THR A 134 13.06 -10.81 3.61
C THR A 134 12.37 -10.45 4.92
N THR A 135 11.29 -11.15 5.26
CA THR A 135 10.51 -10.95 6.49
C THR A 135 10.12 -12.28 7.12
N VAL A 136 9.97 -12.29 8.44
CA VAL A 136 9.45 -13.44 9.21
C VAL A 136 7.98 -13.26 9.65
N SER A 137 7.40 -12.07 9.46
CA SER A 137 6.04 -11.75 9.95
C SER A 137 4.96 -12.62 9.32
N TYR A 138 5.15 -13.06 8.09
CA TYR A 138 4.16 -13.90 7.39
C TYR A 138 3.96 -15.29 8.03
N THR A 139 4.98 -15.86 8.63
CA THR A 139 4.89 -17.13 9.36
C THR A 139 4.10 -17.01 10.65
N HIS A 140 4.13 -15.87 11.33
CA HIS A 140 3.33 -15.62 12.52
C HIS A 140 1.84 -15.42 12.23
N LEU A 141 1.50 -14.71 11.16
CA LEU A 141 0.11 -14.50 10.75
C LEU A 141 -0.57 -15.82 10.34
N ARG A 142 0.09 -16.69 9.59
CA ARG A 142 -0.44 -18.03 9.23
C ARG A 142 -0.59 -18.96 10.41
N ALA A 143 0.28 -18.91 11.41
CA ALA A 143 0.17 -19.72 12.61
C ALA A 143 -1.09 -19.36 13.44
N HIS A 144 -1.54 -18.12 13.42
CA HIS A 144 -2.76 -17.68 14.06
C HIS A 144 -4.03 -18.03 13.26
N GLU A 145 -4.00 -18.05 11.95
CA GLU A 145 -5.13 -18.44 11.10
C GLU A 145 -5.42 -19.95 11.17
N THR A 146 -4.40 -20.81 11.33
CA THR A 146 -4.57 -22.27 11.43
C THR A 146 -5.09 -22.74 12.77
N LEU A 147 -5.12 -21.90 13.81
CA LEU A 147 -5.67 -22.23 15.14
C LEU A 147 -7.16 -21.89 15.29
N ARG A 148 -7.85 -21.44 14.24
CA ARG A 148 -9.28 -21.08 14.25
C ARG A 148 -10.18 -22.01 13.47
N HIS A 149 -9.71 -23.20 13.11
CA HIS A 149 -10.55 -24.26 12.51
C HIS A 149 -10.65 -25.48 13.41
#